data_d4756a4da91ae9b78fbf262f47f631c6
#
_entry.id   d4756a4da91ae9b78fbf262f47f631c6
#
_cell.length_a   1.000
_cell.length_b   1.000
_cell.length_c   1.000
_cell.angle_alpha   90.00
_cell.angle_beta   90.00
_cell.angle_gamma   90.00
#
_symmetry.space_group_name_H-M   'P 1'
#
loop_
_entity.id
_entity.type
_entity.pdbx_description
1 polymer ?
#
loop_
_entity_poly.entity_id
_entity_poly.type
_entity_poly.pdbx_seq_one_letter_code
_entity_poly.pdbx_strand_id
1 'polypeptide(L)'
;MFNIFFEHIKNDFDFLKKSKLLVCVSGGLDSMVLIDLLCKTKHDVSVAHCNFKLREKESDLDEEFVREYCLNNSIPFFSKTFVTQLPKNSLQMAARKLRYDWFYDLSKKKKLDYILTAHHMDDSLETFILNLSRATGLEGLMGIKSMNGIIIRPLLIFSKNKILKYAKKNNIKWREDSSNIKNDYLRNQIRNEIIPFLKQLHPKFLSQSNTTMSFLKNSNIIIEKYINIQKKDNFYTNGDKTIIAKKFVNDNKVEVYQLFKDYNFKKPDEIIKLCNSISGKIIESDSHILLSDRSNLILKKKSQEFDEIIKVGKKGIDNPIKINIEIGDFEAKFNHKSIFISKDEVKFPLILRKFRKGDIIYPLGMKGKKLISKYYKDQKMSFFDKQNQWLLCNQDEVIWIVGERVDRRYFKSKKASIKIDVL
;
A
#
# COMPACT_ATOMS: atom_id res chain seq x y z
N MET A 1 -20.84 -27.69 15.82
CA MET A 1 -20.21 -26.53 15.18
C MET A 1 -20.35 -25.28 16.06
N PHE A 2 -21.55 -24.96 16.58
CA PHE A 2 -21.76 -23.76 17.39
C PHE A 2 -20.79 -23.62 18.58
N ASN A 3 -20.68 -24.62 19.45
CA ASN A 3 -19.77 -24.56 20.61
C ASN A 3 -18.29 -24.35 20.20
N ILE A 4 -17.85 -25.00 19.11
CA ILE A 4 -16.48 -24.83 18.58
C ILE A 4 -16.30 -23.39 18.07
N PHE A 5 -17.30 -22.83 17.39
CA PHE A 5 -17.27 -21.43 16.92
C PHE A 5 -17.22 -20.46 18.10
N PHE A 6 -18.05 -20.69 19.11
CA PHE A 6 -18.09 -19.85 20.31
C PHE A 6 -16.74 -19.82 21.04
N GLU A 7 -16.15 -20.99 21.27
CA GLU A 7 -14.82 -21.08 21.90
C GLU A 7 -13.72 -20.48 21.03
N HIS A 8 -13.79 -20.64 19.72
CA HIS A 8 -12.85 -20.03 18.80
C HIS A 8 -12.93 -18.49 18.83
N ILE A 9 -14.14 -17.91 18.81
CA ILE A 9 -14.31 -16.46 18.96
C ILE A 9 -13.76 -15.98 20.30
N LYS A 10 -14.08 -16.70 21.38
CA LYS A 10 -13.64 -16.34 22.73
C LYS A 10 -12.11 -16.38 22.90
N ASN A 11 -11.44 -17.38 22.32
CA ASN A 11 -10.02 -17.58 22.52
C ASN A 11 -9.15 -16.76 21.55
N ASP A 12 -9.57 -16.66 20.29
CA ASP A 12 -8.74 -16.04 19.23
C ASP A 12 -9.21 -14.63 18.85
N PHE A 13 -10.46 -14.24 19.18
CA PHE A 13 -11.07 -12.97 18.80
C PHE A 13 -11.93 -12.37 19.91
N ASP A 14 -11.53 -12.48 21.18
CA ASP A 14 -12.34 -11.97 22.33
C ASP A 14 -12.70 -10.48 22.23
N PHE A 15 -11.85 -9.70 21.54
CA PHE A 15 -12.11 -8.29 21.27
C PHE A 15 -13.38 -8.04 20.44
N LEU A 16 -13.88 -9.02 19.67
CA LEU A 16 -15.14 -8.88 18.92
C LEU A 16 -16.37 -8.70 19.81
N LYS A 17 -16.30 -9.15 21.06
CA LYS A 17 -17.41 -9.11 22.01
C LYS A 17 -17.93 -7.69 22.30
N LYS A 18 -17.04 -6.70 22.24
CA LYS A 18 -17.32 -5.28 22.50
C LYS A 18 -17.30 -4.43 21.23
N SER A 19 -17.17 -5.07 20.07
CA SER A 19 -16.96 -4.41 18.77
C SER A 19 -18.24 -4.41 17.94
N LYS A 20 -18.39 -3.39 17.10
CA LYS A 20 -19.43 -3.32 16.07
C LYS A 20 -18.93 -3.97 14.80
N LEU A 21 -19.67 -4.94 14.30
CA LEU A 21 -19.22 -5.83 13.24
C LEU A 21 -19.96 -5.57 11.92
N LEU A 22 -19.22 -5.50 10.80
CA LEU A 22 -19.79 -5.51 9.46
C LEU A 22 -19.63 -6.92 8.87
N VAL A 23 -20.73 -7.64 8.71
CA VAL A 23 -20.72 -8.99 8.12
C VAL A 23 -21.03 -8.90 6.63
N CYS A 24 -20.10 -9.41 5.81
CA CYS A 24 -20.27 -9.44 4.37
C CYS A 24 -21.10 -10.67 3.98
N VAL A 25 -22.36 -10.44 3.58
CA VAL A 25 -23.32 -11.50 3.28
C VAL A 25 -23.68 -11.49 1.79
N SER A 26 -23.38 -12.60 1.10
CA SER A 26 -23.74 -12.79 -0.31
C SER A 26 -25.10 -13.47 -0.54
N GLY A 27 -25.72 -14.00 0.50
CA GLY A 27 -26.90 -14.85 0.41
C GLY A 27 -26.58 -16.36 0.26
N GLY A 28 -25.31 -16.69 -0.01
CA GLY A 28 -24.86 -18.09 -0.13
C GLY A 28 -24.64 -18.77 1.23
N LEU A 29 -24.54 -20.12 1.19
CA LEU A 29 -24.43 -20.99 2.35
C LEU A 29 -23.50 -20.46 3.47
N ASP A 30 -22.25 -20.16 3.11
CA ASP A 30 -21.21 -19.86 4.09
C ASP A 30 -21.49 -18.53 4.79
N SER A 31 -21.96 -17.53 4.05
CA SER A 31 -22.28 -16.22 4.59
C SER A 31 -23.53 -16.21 5.47
N MET A 32 -24.54 -17.04 5.12
CA MET A 32 -25.75 -17.19 5.93
C MET A 32 -25.48 -17.94 7.22
N VAL A 33 -24.57 -18.91 7.20
CA VAL A 33 -24.11 -19.62 8.42
C VAL A 33 -23.30 -18.69 9.32
N LEU A 34 -22.44 -17.83 8.74
CA LEU A 34 -21.66 -16.87 9.53
C LEU A 34 -22.58 -15.90 10.31
N ILE A 35 -23.56 -15.32 9.63
CA ILE A 35 -24.46 -14.37 10.29
C ILE A 35 -25.34 -15.05 11.36
N ASP A 36 -25.84 -16.26 11.11
CA ASP A 36 -26.58 -17.04 12.10
C ASP A 36 -25.75 -17.32 13.37
N LEU A 37 -24.48 -17.73 13.21
CA LEU A 37 -23.60 -17.98 14.34
C LEU A 37 -23.31 -16.72 15.15
N LEU A 38 -23.09 -15.59 14.49
CA LEU A 38 -22.83 -14.31 15.15
C LEU A 38 -24.08 -13.78 15.91
N CYS A 39 -25.26 -13.92 15.33
CA CYS A 39 -26.51 -13.59 16.02
C CYS A 39 -26.71 -14.45 17.27
N LYS A 40 -26.48 -15.78 17.18
CA LYS A 40 -26.58 -16.70 18.31
C LYS A 40 -25.57 -16.39 19.42
N THR A 41 -24.42 -15.84 19.08
CA THR A 41 -23.40 -15.38 20.04
C THR A 41 -23.60 -13.94 20.52
N LYS A 42 -24.71 -13.29 20.14
CA LYS A 42 -25.14 -11.95 20.57
C LYS A 42 -24.12 -10.84 20.27
N HIS A 43 -23.44 -10.91 19.13
CA HIS A 43 -22.57 -9.82 18.66
C HIS A 43 -23.41 -8.68 18.05
N ASP A 44 -22.90 -7.45 18.17
CA ASP A 44 -23.47 -6.27 17.50
C ASP A 44 -23.08 -6.31 16.01
N VAL A 45 -24.00 -6.76 15.17
CA VAL A 45 -23.76 -7.01 13.75
C VAL A 45 -24.58 -6.09 12.84
N SER A 46 -23.95 -5.65 11.77
CA SER A 46 -24.58 -5.03 10.61
C SER A 46 -24.20 -5.84 9.37
N VAL A 47 -25.07 -5.88 8.37
CA VAL A 47 -24.86 -6.65 7.14
C VAL A 47 -24.54 -5.76 5.97
N ALA A 48 -23.52 -6.13 5.18
CA ALA A 48 -23.19 -5.53 3.89
C ALA A 48 -23.39 -6.55 2.75
N HIS A 49 -24.17 -6.16 1.72
CA HIS A 49 -24.38 -6.94 0.50
C HIS A 49 -23.91 -6.17 -0.73
N CYS A 50 -23.15 -6.83 -1.62
CA CYS A 50 -22.70 -6.26 -2.90
C CYS A 50 -23.49 -6.89 -4.05
N ASN A 51 -24.26 -6.10 -4.77
CA ASN A 51 -24.97 -6.51 -5.98
C ASN A 51 -24.18 -6.04 -7.22
N PHE A 52 -23.55 -6.97 -7.95
CA PHE A 52 -22.77 -6.65 -9.15
C PHE A 52 -23.58 -6.74 -10.46
N LYS A 53 -24.88 -7.05 -10.38
CA LYS A 53 -25.76 -7.25 -11.55
C LYS A 53 -25.22 -8.26 -12.60
N LEU A 54 -24.32 -9.16 -12.20
CA LEU A 54 -23.69 -10.12 -13.11
C LEU A 54 -24.66 -11.20 -13.60
N ARG A 55 -25.78 -11.38 -12.91
CA ARG A 55 -26.81 -12.38 -13.20
C ARG A 55 -28.21 -11.74 -13.24
N GLU A 56 -28.26 -10.45 -13.57
CA GLU A 56 -29.49 -9.67 -13.69
C GLU A 56 -30.47 -9.94 -12.54
N LYS A 57 -31.62 -10.59 -12.86
CA LYS A 57 -32.70 -10.89 -11.89
C LYS A 57 -32.26 -11.76 -10.70
N GLU A 58 -31.35 -12.72 -10.91
CA GLU A 58 -30.87 -13.56 -9.80
C GLU A 58 -30.07 -12.75 -8.77
N SER A 59 -29.27 -11.77 -9.23
CA SER A 59 -28.53 -10.90 -8.33
C SER A 59 -29.45 -10.03 -7.47
N ASP A 60 -30.60 -9.62 -8.00
CA ASP A 60 -31.60 -8.87 -7.26
C ASP A 60 -32.36 -9.74 -6.23
N LEU A 61 -32.67 -10.96 -6.61
CA LEU A 61 -33.26 -11.95 -5.71
C LEU A 61 -32.31 -12.32 -4.54
N ASP A 62 -31.01 -12.36 -4.79
CA ASP A 62 -30.02 -12.57 -3.71
C ASP A 62 -30.00 -11.39 -2.74
N GLU A 63 -30.02 -10.16 -3.23
CA GLU A 63 -30.11 -8.97 -2.40
C GLU A 63 -31.40 -8.94 -1.56
N GLU A 64 -32.55 -9.22 -2.18
CA GLU A 64 -33.85 -9.26 -1.51
C GLU A 64 -33.89 -10.33 -0.41
N PHE A 65 -33.39 -11.53 -0.71
CA PHE A 65 -33.29 -12.61 0.26
C PHE A 65 -32.50 -12.21 1.51
N VAL A 66 -31.35 -11.56 1.33
CA VAL A 66 -30.53 -11.09 2.46
C VAL A 66 -31.22 -9.93 3.19
N ARG A 67 -31.89 -9.04 2.47
CA ARG A 67 -32.66 -7.91 3.03
C ARG A 67 -33.79 -8.43 3.92
N GLU A 68 -34.60 -9.38 3.45
CA GLU A 68 -35.67 -10.01 4.22
C GLU A 68 -35.13 -10.71 5.47
N TYR A 69 -34.02 -11.44 5.36
CA TYR A 69 -33.38 -12.06 6.51
C TYR A 69 -32.99 -11.02 7.56
N CYS A 70 -32.40 -9.92 7.15
CA CYS A 70 -31.98 -8.85 8.05
C CYS A 70 -33.19 -8.15 8.71
N LEU A 71 -34.24 -7.90 7.95
CA LEU A 71 -35.48 -7.30 8.45
C LEU A 71 -36.13 -8.17 9.55
N ASN A 72 -36.26 -9.48 9.27
CA ASN A 72 -36.86 -10.44 10.19
C ASN A 72 -36.06 -10.63 11.47
N ASN A 73 -34.74 -10.33 11.46
CA ASN A 73 -33.86 -10.44 12.63
C ASN A 73 -33.45 -9.09 13.22
N SER A 74 -34.07 -7.97 12.76
CA SER A 74 -33.74 -6.60 13.20
C SER A 74 -32.27 -6.23 13.07
N ILE A 75 -31.61 -6.66 11.98
CA ILE A 75 -30.19 -6.41 11.69
C ILE A 75 -30.08 -5.22 10.72
N PRO A 76 -29.25 -4.20 10.99
CA PRO A 76 -28.97 -3.14 10.04
C PRO A 76 -28.40 -3.69 8.72
N PHE A 77 -29.04 -3.33 7.60
CA PHE A 77 -28.69 -3.82 6.27
C PHE A 77 -28.21 -2.68 5.37
N PHE A 78 -27.10 -2.89 4.70
CA PHE A 78 -26.53 -1.99 3.71
C PHE A 78 -26.27 -2.74 2.41
N SER A 79 -26.74 -2.21 1.29
CA SER A 79 -26.44 -2.76 -0.03
C SER A 79 -25.83 -1.71 -0.95
N LYS A 80 -25.04 -2.17 -1.92
CA LYS A 80 -24.52 -1.34 -2.99
C LYS A 80 -24.54 -2.12 -4.30
N THR A 81 -25.17 -1.50 -5.29
CA THR A 81 -25.15 -2.00 -6.68
C THR A 81 -23.92 -1.43 -7.39
N PHE A 82 -23.18 -2.31 -8.08
CA PHE A 82 -22.02 -1.94 -8.89
C PHE A 82 -22.34 -2.23 -10.36
N VAL A 83 -22.27 -1.20 -11.19
CA VAL A 83 -22.36 -1.35 -12.65
C VAL A 83 -20.92 -1.47 -13.18
N THR A 84 -20.50 -2.67 -13.58
CA THR A 84 -19.14 -2.93 -14.08
C THR A 84 -19.17 -3.22 -15.57
N GLN A 85 -18.56 -2.36 -16.38
CA GLN A 85 -18.33 -2.55 -17.83
C GLN A 85 -16.90 -3.05 -18.11
N LEU A 86 -16.42 -4.02 -17.36
CA LEU A 86 -15.03 -4.48 -17.47
C LEU A 86 -14.89 -5.77 -18.28
N PRO A 87 -13.77 -5.98 -19.01
CA PRO A 87 -13.50 -7.23 -19.70
C PRO A 87 -13.53 -8.43 -18.77
N LYS A 88 -14.04 -9.57 -19.23
CA LYS A 88 -14.24 -10.79 -18.39
C LYS A 88 -12.98 -11.21 -17.61
N ASN A 89 -11.79 -11.09 -18.19
CA ASN A 89 -10.52 -11.53 -17.57
C ASN A 89 -10.05 -10.67 -16.37
N SER A 90 -10.50 -9.42 -16.26
CA SER A 90 -10.17 -8.52 -15.14
C SER A 90 -11.33 -8.33 -14.15
N LEU A 91 -12.53 -8.83 -14.51
CA LEU A 91 -13.78 -8.59 -13.79
C LEU A 91 -13.72 -9.06 -12.33
N GLN A 92 -13.18 -10.26 -12.06
CA GLN A 92 -13.14 -10.81 -10.69
C GLN A 92 -12.21 -10.02 -9.77
N MET A 93 -11.01 -9.64 -10.25
CA MET A 93 -10.07 -8.83 -9.44
C MET A 93 -10.62 -7.44 -9.19
N ALA A 94 -11.21 -6.81 -10.21
CA ALA A 94 -11.82 -5.50 -10.09
C ALA A 94 -13.06 -5.52 -9.16
N ALA A 95 -13.95 -6.50 -9.32
CA ALA A 95 -15.10 -6.67 -8.44
C ALA A 95 -14.67 -6.93 -6.99
N ARG A 96 -13.60 -7.71 -6.78
CA ARG A 96 -13.01 -7.92 -5.46
C ARG A 96 -12.50 -6.60 -4.88
N LYS A 97 -11.75 -5.80 -5.64
CA LYS A 97 -11.24 -4.50 -5.19
C LYS A 97 -12.39 -3.57 -4.82
N LEU A 98 -13.37 -3.36 -5.72
CA LEU A 98 -14.53 -2.50 -5.49
C LEU A 98 -15.33 -2.91 -4.24
N ARG A 99 -15.47 -4.23 -4.02
CA ARG A 99 -16.13 -4.79 -2.84
C ARG A 99 -15.41 -4.40 -1.56
N TYR A 100 -14.10 -4.62 -1.47
CA TYR A 100 -13.33 -4.31 -0.27
C TYR A 100 -13.20 -2.81 -0.04
N ASP A 101 -12.99 -2.01 -1.08
CA ASP A 101 -12.96 -0.54 -0.98
C ASP A 101 -14.28 -0.03 -0.38
N TRP A 102 -15.43 -0.53 -0.87
CA TRP A 102 -16.72 -0.15 -0.30
C TRP A 102 -16.92 -0.63 1.14
N PHE A 103 -16.49 -1.82 1.50
CA PHE A 103 -16.58 -2.32 2.87
C PHE A 103 -15.77 -1.45 3.84
N TYR A 104 -14.57 -1.03 3.44
CA TYR A 104 -13.74 -0.11 4.23
C TYR A 104 -14.40 1.27 4.38
N ASP A 105 -14.95 1.82 3.30
CA ASP A 105 -15.63 3.12 3.33
C ASP A 105 -16.90 3.07 4.22
N LEU A 106 -17.69 1.99 4.09
CA LEU A 106 -18.87 1.77 4.90
C LEU A 106 -18.53 1.62 6.39
N SER A 107 -17.48 0.82 6.69
CA SER A 107 -17.00 0.63 8.05
C SER A 107 -16.61 1.96 8.69
N LYS A 108 -15.83 2.79 8.00
CA LYS A 108 -15.47 4.15 8.48
C LYS A 108 -16.71 5.03 8.69
N LYS A 109 -17.61 5.09 7.68
CA LYS A 109 -18.79 5.95 7.71
C LYS A 109 -19.75 5.59 8.83
N LYS A 110 -19.87 4.29 9.15
CA LYS A 110 -20.80 3.77 10.18
C LYS A 110 -20.12 3.49 11.52
N LYS A 111 -18.80 3.77 11.63
CA LYS A 111 -17.99 3.52 12.83
C LYS A 111 -18.09 2.04 13.26
N LEU A 112 -17.90 1.12 12.30
CA LEU A 112 -17.85 -0.31 12.53
C LEU A 112 -16.38 -0.73 12.66
N ASP A 113 -16.07 -1.54 13.67
CA ASP A 113 -14.69 -1.82 14.06
C ASP A 113 -14.03 -2.89 13.18
N TYR A 114 -14.79 -3.92 12.81
CA TYR A 114 -14.27 -5.06 12.05
C TYR A 114 -15.22 -5.49 10.93
N ILE A 115 -14.62 -6.04 9.86
CA ILE A 115 -15.30 -6.59 8.69
C ILE A 115 -15.15 -8.11 8.70
N LEU A 116 -16.25 -8.84 8.74
CA LEU A 116 -16.25 -10.30 8.80
C LEU A 116 -16.64 -10.91 7.46
N THR A 117 -15.86 -11.89 7.01
CA THR A 117 -16.12 -12.62 5.76
C THR A 117 -16.15 -14.13 6.00
N ALA A 118 -16.97 -14.84 5.23
CA ALA A 118 -17.28 -16.24 5.42
C ALA A 118 -16.31 -17.23 4.74
N HIS A 119 -15.01 -16.86 4.60
CA HIS A 119 -14.00 -17.78 4.07
C HIS A 119 -13.80 -18.95 5.03
N HIS A 120 -13.68 -20.16 4.46
CA HIS A 120 -13.58 -21.40 5.21
C HIS A 120 -12.30 -22.20 4.85
N MET A 121 -12.11 -23.37 5.47
CA MET A 121 -10.89 -24.17 5.32
C MET A 121 -10.62 -24.58 3.88
N ASP A 122 -11.66 -24.91 3.11
CA ASP A 122 -11.53 -25.29 1.70
C ASP A 122 -11.05 -24.12 0.83
N ASP A 123 -11.48 -22.86 1.10
CA ASP A 123 -10.95 -21.66 0.42
C ASP A 123 -9.46 -21.44 0.70
N SER A 124 -9.02 -21.82 1.93
CA SER A 124 -7.60 -21.75 2.28
C SER A 124 -6.78 -22.74 1.48
N LEU A 125 -7.31 -23.97 1.28
CA LEU A 125 -6.68 -24.99 0.44
C LEU A 125 -6.66 -24.57 -1.04
N GLU A 126 -7.76 -24.02 -1.57
CA GLU A 126 -7.79 -23.46 -2.92
C GLU A 126 -6.68 -22.41 -3.10
N THR A 127 -6.53 -21.51 -2.12
CA THR A 127 -5.52 -20.44 -2.16
C THR A 127 -4.11 -21.01 -2.09
N PHE A 128 -3.87 -22.04 -1.25
CA PHE A 128 -2.61 -22.74 -1.15
C PHE A 128 -2.19 -23.35 -2.50
N ILE A 129 -3.08 -24.14 -3.14
CA ILE A 129 -2.80 -24.79 -4.44
C ILE A 129 -2.59 -23.74 -5.54
N LEU A 130 -3.43 -22.70 -5.59
CA LEU A 130 -3.31 -21.62 -6.56
C LEU A 130 -1.97 -20.88 -6.43
N ASN A 131 -1.55 -20.58 -5.22
CA ASN A 131 -0.29 -19.89 -4.96
C ASN A 131 0.92 -20.81 -5.25
N LEU A 132 0.83 -22.10 -4.90
CA LEU A 132 1.86 -23.09 -5.22
C LEU A 132 2.12 -23.15 -6.74
N SER A 133 1.07 -23.12 -7.56
CA SER A 133 1.18 -23.11 -9.03
C SER A 133 1.81 -21.82 -9.60
N ARG A 134 1.91 -20.75 -8.79
CA ARG A 134 2.43 -19.44 -9.18
C ARG A 134 3.82 -19.13 -8.63
N ALA A 135 4.54 -20.12 -8.15
CA ALA A 135 5.88 -19.98 -7.56
C ALA A 135 5.93 -18.90 -6.47
N THR A 136 5.11 -19.03 -5.44
CA THR A 136 5.06 -18.09 -4.31
C THR A 136 6.09 -18.41 -3.24
N GLY A 137 6.48 -17.40 -2.45
CA GLY A 137 7.24 -17.62 -1.22
C GLY A 137 6.39 -18.18 -0.07
N LEU A 138 7.01 -18.41 1.09
CA LEU A 138 6.41 -18.99 2.27
C LEU A 138 5.05 -18.38 2.66
N GLU A 139 4.94 -17.06 2.59
CA GLU A 139 3.70 -16.35 2.94
C GLU A 139 2.49 -16.75 2.09
N GLY A 140 2.70 -16.99 0.80
CA GLY A 140 1.62 -17.42 -0.09
C GLY A 140 1.17 -18.85 0.16
N LEU A 141 2.05 -19.70 0.74
CA LEU A 141 1.75 -21.08 1.08
C LEU A 141 1.07 -21.25 2.45
N MET A 142 0.93 -20.18 3.22
CA MET A 142 0.23 -20.23 4.51
C MET A 142 -1.31 -20.23 4.39
N GLY A 143 -1.85 -20.23 3.17
CA GLY A 143 -3.28 -20.11 2.91
C GLY A 143 -3.84 -18.73 3.25
N ILE A 144 -5.11 -18.66 3.65
CA ILE A 144 -5.78 -17.40 3.98
C ILE A 144 -5.51 -17.03 5.44
N LYS A 145 -5.11 -15.77 5.69
CA LYS A 145 -4.93 -15.23 7.05
C LYS A 145 -6.29 -15.12 7.76
N SER A 146 -6.36 -15.56 9.01
CA SER A 146 -7.58 -15.44 9.84
C SER A 146 -7.95 -13.98 10.11
N MET A 147 -6.93 -13.11 10.23
CA MET A 147 -7.07 -11.67 10.37
C MET A 147 -6.13 -10.96 9.41
N ASN A 148 -6.61 -9.88 8.78
CA ASN A 148 -5.80 -8.99 7.95
C ASN A 148 -6.30 -7.54 8.08
N GLY A 149 -5.59 -6.74 8.86
CA GLY A 149 -6.11 -5.43 9.30
C GLY A 149 -7.42 -5.62 10.05
N ILE A 150 -8.47 -4.93 9.63
CA ILE A 150 -9.81 -5.05 10.25
C ILE A 150 -10.67 -6.19 9.67
N ILE A 151 -10.13 -6.97 8.71
CA ILE A 151 -10.87 -8.08 8.10
C ILE A 151 -10.62 -9.36 8.88
N ILE A 152 -11.69 -10.01 9.35
CA ILE A 152 -11.64 -11.25 10.14
C ILE A 152 -12.41 -12.36 9.42
N ARG A 153 -11.93 -13.61 9.56
CA ARG A 153 -12.47 -14.80 8.90
C ARG A 153 -12.69 -15.94 9.90
N PRO A 154 -13.77 -15.87 10.67
CA PRO A 154 -13.98 -16.82 11.77
C PRO A 154 -14.26 -18.26 11.33
N LEU A 155 -14.71 -18.46 10.08
CA LEU A 155 -15.06 -19.79 9.57
C LEU A 155 -13.86 -20.57 9.02
N LEU A 156 -12.64 -20.03 9.01
CA LEU A 156 -11.45 -20.70 8.47
C LEU A 156 -11.11 -22.03 9.15
N ILE A 157 -11.57 -22.25 10.38
CA ILE A 157 -11.37 -23.50 11.12
C ILE A 157 -12.37 -24.61 10.71
N PHE A 158 -13.37 -24.30 9.89
CA PHE A 158 -14.40 -25.23 9.48
C PHE A 158 -14.28 -25.60 8.00
N SER A 159 -14.50 -26.89 7.70
CA SER A 159 -14.68 -27.33 6.32
C SER A 159 -16.07 -26.98 5.79
N LYS A 160 -16.19 -26.82 4.47
CA LYS A 160 -17.48 -26.57 3.79
C LYS A 160 -18.53 -27.63 4.16
N ASN A 161 -18.10 -28.89 4.30
CA ASN A 161 -19.01 -29.96 4.71
C ASN A 161 -19.57 -29.79 6.15
N LYS A 162 -18.75 -29.31 7.10
CA LYS A 162 -19.21 -28.97 8.45
C LYS A 162 -20.20 -27.82 8.44
N ILE A 163 -19.95 -26.81 7.62
CA ILE A 163 -20.84 -25.65 7.43
C ILE A 163 -22.18 -26.10 6.86
N LEU A 164 -22.17 -26.92 5.80
CA LEU A 164 -23.39 -27.47 5.19
C LEU A 164 -24.21 -28.31 6.17
N LYS A 165 -23.55 -29.21 6.93
CA LYS A 165 -24.22 -30.00 7.95
C LYS A 165 -24.86 -29.12 9.03
N TYR A 166 -24.19 -28.06 9.44
CA TYR A 166 -24.74 -27.11 10.40
C TYR A 166 -25.96 -26.37 9.85
N ALA A 167 -25.88 -25.88 8.60
CA ALA A 167 -26.98 -25.18 7.96
C ALA A 167 -28.24 -26.07 7.86
N LYS A 168 -28.08 -27.32 7.39
CA LYS A 168 -29.19 -28.26 7.31
C LYS A 168 -29.79 -28.59 8.68
N LYS A 169 -28.97 -28.81 9.70
CA LYS A 169 -29.44 -29.12 11.08
C LYS A 169 -30.21 -27.96 11.71
N ASN A 170 -29.88 -26.71 11.35
CA ASN A 170 -30.51 -25.51 11.93
C ASN A 170 -31.54 -24.88 10.98
N ASN A 171 -31.93 -25.55 9.89
CA ASN A 171 -32.89 -25.07 8.88
C ASN A 171 -32.54 -23.68 8.34
N ILE A 172 -31.24 -23.37 8.22
CA ILE A 172 -30.77 -22.12 7.64
C ILE A 172 -31.05 -22.15 6.13
N LYS A 173 -31.75 -21.16 5.62
CA LYS A 173 -32.00 -21.00 4.19
C LYS A 173 -30.83 -20.28 3.55
N TRP A 174 -30.49 -20.64 2.32
CA TRP A 174 -29.47 -19.97 1.50
C TRP A 174 -29.85 -20.07 0.03
N ARG A 175 -29.23 -19.26 -0.82
CA ARG A 175 -29.39 -19.31 -2.27
C ARG A 175 -28.11 -19.92 -2.88
N GLU A 176 -28.28 -20.74 -3.89
CA GLU A 176 -27.15 -21.33 -4.62
C GLU A 176 -26.70 -20.40 -5.76
N ASP A 177 -25.41 -20.16 -5.85
CA ASP A 177 -24.81 -19.37 -6.90
C ASP A 177 -24.50 -20.25 -8.13
N SER A 178 -25.32 -20.15 -9.19
CA SER A 178 -25.15 -20.91 -10.42
C SER A 178 -23.81 -20.66 -11.14
N SER A 179 -23.14 -19.52 -10.87
CA SER A 179 -21.83 -19.23 -11.45
C SER A 179 -20.68 -20.05 -10.87
N ASN A 180 -20.88 -20.72 -9.73
CA ASN A 180 -19.88 -21.60 -9.12
C ASN A 180 -19.61 -22.89 -9.93
N ILE A 181 -20.50 -23.22 -10.85
CA ILE A 181 -20.41 -24.45 -11.68
C ILE A 181 -19.49 -24.24 -12.89
N LYS A 182 -19.28 -23.02 -13.34
CA LYS A 182 -18.47 -22.74 -14.54
C LYS A 182 -16.98 -22.78 -14.25
N ASN A 183 -16.24 -23.59 -15.02
CA ASN A 183 -14.78 -23.76 -14.88
C ASN A 183 -13.95 -22.74 -15.68
N ASP A 184 -14.50 -21.56 -15.96
CA ASP A 184 -13.85 -20.52 -16.78
C ASP A 184 -12.56 -19.95 -16.13
N TYR A 185 -12.32 -20.25 -14.86
CA TYR A 185 -11.19 -19.73 -14.09
C TYR A 185 -10.43 -20.81 -13.37
N LEU A 186 -9.10 -20.72 -13.33
CA LEU A 186 -8.20 -21.66 -12.65
C LEU A 186 -8.65 -21.98 -11.20
N ARG A 187 -9.19 -20.99 -10.49
CA ARG A 187 -9.68 -21.23 -9.12
C ARG A 187 -10.89 -22.15 -9.09
N ASN A 188 -11.79 -22.04 -10.07
CA ASN A 188 -12.96 -22.91 -10.17
C ASN A 188 -12.54 -24.34 -10.57
N GLN A 189 -11.55 -24.51 -11.45
CA GLN A 189 -10.98 -25.81 -11.79
C GLN A 189 -10.36 -26.47 -10.56
N ILE A 190 -9.56 -25.72 -9.78
CA ILE A 190 -8.98 -26.21 -8.52
C ILE A 190 -10.10 -26.67 -7.57
N ARG A 191 -11.16 -25.89 -7.40
CA ARG A 191 -12.31 -26.20 -6.52
C ARG A 191 -13.10 -27.41 -6.97
N ASN A 192 -13.40 -27.48 -8.26
CA ASN A 192 -14.38 -28.44 -8.80
C ASN A 192 -13.74 -29.76 -9.23
N GLU A 193 -12.44 -29.76 -9.57
CA GLU A 193 -11.77 -30.95 -10.11
C GLU A 193 -10.60 -31.40 -9.21
N ILE A 194 -9.65 -30.51 -8.91
CA ILE A 194 -8.41 -30.89 -8.23
C ILE A 194 -8.65 -31.25 -6.77
N ILE A 195 -9.35 -30.40 -6.03
CA ILE A 195 -9.58 -30.64 -4.58
C ILE A 195 -10.45 -31.87 -4.34
N PRO A 196 -11.54 -32.12 -5.08
CA PRO A 196 -12.30 -33.37 -4.95
C PRO A 196 -11.44 -34.62 -5.23
N PHE A 197 -10.62 -34.57 -6.29
CA PHE A 197 -9.70 -35.69 -6.61
C PHE A 197 -8.70 -35.94 -5.47
N LEU A 198 -8.06 -34.90 -4.93
CA LEU A 198 -7.12 -35.02 -3.82
C LEU A 198 -7.78 -35.56 -2.54
N LYS A 199 -9.02 -35.16 -2.27
CA LYS A 199 -9.81 -35.71 -1.14
C LYS A 199 -10.24 -37.18 -1.35
N GLN A 200 -10.43 -37.58 -2.60
CA GLN A 200 -10.71 -38.97 -2.93
C GLN A 200 -9.48 -39.84 -2.74
N LEU A 201 -8.30 -39.39 -3.18
CA LEU A 201 -7.04 -40.10 -2.96
C LEU A 201 -6.69 -40.23 -1.47
N HIS A 202 -6.95 -39.16 -0.71
CA HIS A 202 -6.65 -39.14 0.72
C HIS A 202 -7.78 -38.44 1.50
N PRO A 203 -8.66 -39.20 2.20
CA PRO A 203 -9.83 -38.69 2.90
C PRO A 203 -9.52 -37.58 3.93
N LYS A 204 -8.31 -37.58 4.51
CA LYS A 204 -7.84 -36.56 5.47
C LYS A 204 -7.06 -35.43 4.81
N PHE A 205 -7.01 -35.34 3.47
CA PHE A 205 -6.19 -34.38 2.74
C PHE A 205 -6.43 -32.96 3.21
N LEU A 206 -7.69 -32.53 3.34
CA LEU A 206 -8.04 -31.16 3.77
C LEU A 206 -7.49 -30.85 5.17
N SER A 207 -7.66 -31.75 6.13
CA SER A 207 -7.18 -31.53 7.51
C SER A 207 -5.66 -31.51 7.58
N GLN A 208 -4.99 -32.40 6.84
CA GLN A 208 -3.52 -32.46 6.80
C GLN A 208 -2.91 -31.28 6.09
N SER A 209 -3.51 -30.82 5.00
CA SER A 209 -3.08 -29.58 4.33
C SER A 209 -3.20 -28.38 5.26
N ASN A 210 -4.28 -28.31 6.07
CA ASN A 210 -4.43 -27.23 7.05
C ASN A 210 -3.35 -27.33 8.15
N THR A 211 -3.00 -28.53 8.60
CA THR A 211 -1.88 -28.73 9.55
C THR A 211 -0.55 -28.28 8.94
N THR A 212 -0.28 -28.64 7.68
CA THR A 212 0.91 -28.18 6.95
C THR A 212 0.96 -26.64 6.88
N MET A 213 -0.15 -26.00 6.50
CA MET A 213 -0.22 -24.52 6.49
C MET A 213 0.01 -23.93 7.89
N SER A 214 -0.42 -24.61 8.96
CA SER A 214 -0.15 -24.17 10.33
C SER A 214 1.34 -24.25 10.68
N PHE A 215 2.03 -25.32 10.29
CA PHE A 215 3.49 -25.42 10.48
C PHE A 215 4.22 -24.31 9.71
N LEU A 216 3.83 -24.02 8.47
CA LEU A 216 4.40 -22.93 7.69
C LEU A 216 4.16 -21.57 8.37
N LYS A 217 2.96 -21.33 8.94
CA LYS A 217 2.67 -20.11 9.72
C LYS A 217 3.59 -19.96 10.93
N ASN A 218 3.78 -21.05 11.69
CA ASN A 218 4.65 -21.03 12.86
C ASN A 218 6.11 -20.76 12.47
N SER A 219 6.59 -21.38 11.39
CA SER A 219 7.93 -21.13 10.85
C SER A 219 8.09 -19.66 10.41
N ASN A 220 7.07 -19.10 9.76
CA ASN A 220 7.09 -17.69 9.34
C ASN A 220 7.16 -16.73 10.53
N ILE A 221 6.48 -17.03 11.64
CA ILE A 221 6.57 -16.20 12.87
C ILE A 221 8.01 -16.15 13.40
N ILE A 222 8.74 -17.28 13.36
CA ILE A 222 10.15 -17.34 13.77
C ILE A 222 11.01 -16.48 12.82
N ILE A 223 10.80 -16.63 11.51
CA ILE A 223 11.50 -15.84 10.49
C ILE A 223 11.23 -14.35 10.69
N GLU A 224 9.98 -13.94 10.88
CA GLU A 224 9.62 -12.54 11.09
C GLU A 224 10.28 -11.95 12.35
N LYS A 225 10.30 -12.70 13.45
CA LYS A 225 11.00 -12.29 14.68
C LYS A 225 12.47 -12.06 14.41
N TYR A 226 13.13 -13.00 13.75
CA TYR A 226 14.56 -12.90 13.41
C TYR A 226 14.82 -11.68 12.49
N ILE A 227 14.06 -11.53 11.41
CA ILE A 227 14.20 -10.41 10.47
C ILE A 227 13.97 -9.05 11.14
N ASN A 228 13.03 -8.97 12.09
CA ASN A 228 12.78 -7.74 12.84
C ASN A 228 13.97 -7.37 13.74
N ILE A 229 14.64 -8.36 14.35
CA ILE A 229 15.89 -8.13 15.08
C ILE A 229 16.96 -7.61 14.12
N GLN A 230 17.18 -8.29 12.99
CA GLN A 230 18.16 -7.87 12.00
C GLN A 230 17.92 -6.44 11.50
N LYS A 231 16.66 -6.08 11.23
CA LYS A 231 16.30 -4.71 10.84
C LYS A 231 16.60 -3.70 11.97
N LYS A 232 16.24 -4.02 13.20
CA LYS A 232 16.50 -3.13 14.36
C LYS A 232 17.98 -2.82 14.50
N ASP A 233 18.84 -3.82 14.29
CA ASP A 233 20.27 -3.70 14.51
C ASP A 233 21.04 -3.09 13.32
N ASN A 234 20.49 -3.17 12.09
CA ASN A 234 21.21 -2.84 10.86
C ASN A 234 20.56 -1.77 9.98
N PHE A 235 19.31 -1.36 10.27
CA PHE A 235 18.58 -0.35 9.51
C PHE A 235 18.50 0.94 10.34
N TYR A 236 19.41 1.87 10.08
CA TYR A 236 19.51 3.12 10.85
C TYR A 236 18.67 4.22 10.21
N THR A 237 17.62 4.65 10.89
CA THR A 237 16.76 5.74 10.43
C THR A 237 17.36 7.09 10.77
N ASN A 238 17.50 7.97 9.76
CA ASN A 238 17.93 9.34 9.89
C ASN A 238 16.97 10.24 9.09
N GLY A 239 16.08 10.94 9.77
CA GLY A 239 14.99 11.69 9.16
C GLY A 239 14.07 10.80 8.33
N ASP A 240 13.91 11.09 7.04
CA ASP A 240 13.08 10.33 6.08
C ASP A 240 13.85 9.21 5.34
N LYS A 241 15.10 8.97 5.72
CA LYS A 241 16.02 8.00 5.08
C LYS A 241 16.36 6.88 6.05
N THR A 242 16.44 5.65 5.54
CA THR A 242 17.02 4.51 6.29
C THR A 242 18.33 4.11 5.63
N ILE A 243 19.39 4.03 6.42
CA ILE A 243 20.75 3.73 5.99
C ILE A 243 21.06 2.28 6.35
N ILE A 244 21.58 1.52 5.39
CA ILE A 244 21.86 0.09 5.52
C ILE A 244 23.26 -0.17 4.98
N ALA A 245 24.16 -0.79 5.75
CA ALA A 245 25.50 -1.11 5.30
C ALA A 245 25.45 -2.16 4.15
N LYS A 246 26.14 -1.90 3.03
CA LYS A 246 26.24 -2.86 1.92
C LYS A 246 26.88 -4.17 2.34
N LYS A 247 27.86 -4.12 3.26
CA LYS A 247 28.48 -5.30 3.83
C LYS A 247 27.45 -6.21 4.46
N PHE A 248 26.57 -5.67 5.32
CA PHE A 248 25.50 -6.45 5.95
C PHE A 248 24.63 -7.16 4.91
N VAL A 249 24.21 -6.47 3.85
CA VAL A 249 23.36 -7.07 2.80
C VAL A 249 24.11 -8.15 2.02
N ASN A 250 25.41 -7.95 1.74
CA ASN A 250 26.24 -8.93 1.04
C ASN A 250 26.54 -10.17 1.88
N ASP A 251 26.71 -10.02 3.19
CA ASP A 251 26.95 -11.13 4.11
C ASP A 251 25.66 -11.96 4.34
N ASN A 252 24.47 -11.36 4.15
CA ASN A 252 23.16 -11.96 4.41
C ASN A 252 22.28 -12.10 3.15
N LYS A 253 22.87 -12.56 2.05
CA LYS A 253 22.18 -12.66 0.73
C LYS A 253 20.90 -13.47 0.72
N VAL A 254 20.83 -14.53 1.51
CA VAL A 254 19.64 -15.40 1.62
C VAL A 254 18.46 -14.66 2.23
N GLU A 255 18.72 -13.68 3.07
CA GLU A 255 17.71 -12.93 3.82
C GLU A 255 17.19 -11.70 3.08
N VAL A 256 17.85 -11.30 1.98
CA VAL A 256 17.55 -10.03 1.27
C VAL A 256 16.08 -9.90 0.90
N TYR A 257 15.44 -10.97 0.42
CA TYR A 257 14.01 -10.94 0.14
C TYR A 257 13.19 -10.56 1.37
N GLN A 258 13.45 -11.21 2.50
CA GLN A 258 12.71 -10.98 3.76
C GLN A 258 12.99 -9.60 4.35
N LEU A 259 14.24 -9.10 4.22
CA LEU A 259 14.63 -7.78 4.69
C LEU A 259 13.94 -6.65 3.93
N PHE A 260 13.69 -6.84 2.63
CA PHE A 260 13.23 -5.75 1.76
C PHE A 260 11.79 -5.91 1.22
N LYS A 261 11.10 -7.04 1.45
CA LYS A 261 9.73 -7.28 0.97
C LYS A 261 8.70 -6.23 1.44
N ASP A 262 8.82 -5.73 2.69
CA ASP A 262 7.90 -4.74 3.25
C ASP A 262 8.01 -3.37 2.56
N TYR A 263 9.12 -3.15 1.86
CA TYR A 263 9.36 -1.97 1.02
C TYR A 263 9.00 -2.22 -0.47
N ASN A 264 8.29 -3.32 -0.76
CA ASN A 264 7.83 -3.75 -2.08
C ASN A 264 8.96 -4.09 -3.09
N PHE A 265 10.18 -4.41 -2.62
CA PHE A 265 11.22 -4.96 -3.47
C PHE A 265 11.06 -6.48 -3.59
N LYS A 266 10.62 -6.94 -4.77
CA LYS A 266 10.26 -8.35 -5.01
C LYS A 266 11.43 -9.20 -5.53
N LYS A 267 12.50 -8.57 -6.03
CA LYS A 267 13.62 -9.23 -6.68
C LYS A 267 14.91 -9.04 -5.87
N PRO A 268 15.30 -10.01 -5.03
CA PRO A 268 16.49 -9.90 -4.19
C PRO A 268 17.78 -9.71 -5.01
N ASP A 269 17.88 -10.31 -6.20
CA ASP A 269 19.05 -10.20 -7.06
C ASP A 269 19.33 -8.75 -7.53
N GLU A 270 18.27 -7.95 -7.73
CA GLU A 270 18.44 -6.54 -8.09
C GLU A 270 19.08 -5.75 -6.95
N ILE A 271 18.72 -6.06 -5.69
CA ILE A 271 19.30 -5.42 -4.50
C ILE A 271 20.77 -5.82 -4.34
N ILE A 272 21.09 -7.13 -4.52
CA ILE A 272 22.47 -7.63 -4.45
C ILE A 272 23.34 -6.99 -5.55
N LYS A 273 22.81 -6.87 -6.77
CA LYS A 273 23.48 -6.15 -7.86
C LYS A 273 23.68 -4.67 -7.54
N LEU A 274 22.72 -4.04 -6.88
CA LEU A 274 22.83 -2.64 -6.45
C LEU A 274 23.92 -2.46 -5.39
N CYS A 275 24.06 -3.38 -4.43
CA CYS A 275 25.15 -3.34 -3.44
C CYS A 275 26.53 -3.31 -4.09
N ASN A 276 26.71 -4.04 -5.18
CA ASN A 276 27.98 -4.15 -5.89
C ASN A 276 28.15 -3.11 -7.01
N SER A 277 27.23 -2.15 -7.10
CA SER A 277 27.27 -1.11 -8.11
C SER A 277 28.01 0.15 -7.64
N ILE A 278 28.35 1.01 -8.60
CA ILE A 278 28.93 2.33 -8.32
C ILE A 278 27.91 3.20 -7.56
N SER A 279 28.42 4.14 -6.75
CA SER A 279 27.60 5.11 -6.04
C SER A 279 26.77 5.95 -7.00
N GLY A 280 25.51 6.22 -6.62
CA GLY A 280 24.55 6.97 -7.41
C GLY A 280 23.56 6.13 -8.23
N LYS A 281 23.74 4.81 -8.33
CA LYS A 281 22.72 3.92 -8.92
C LYS A 281 21.52 3.74 -7.99
N ILE A 282 20.34 3.61 -8.58
CA ILE A 282 19.07 3.40 -7.87
C ILE A 282 18.33 2.21 -8.43
N ILE A 283 17.50 1.60 -7.59
CA ILE A 283 16.37 0.74 -7.97
C ILE A 283 15.12 1.26 -7.27
N GLU A 284 13.96 1.01 -7.89
CA GLU A 284 12.68 1.51 -7.41
C GLU A 284 11.68 0.37 -7.23
N SER A 285 10.91 0.45 -6.16
CA SER A 285 9.71 -0.34 -5.96
C SER A 285 8.47 0.54 -6.16
N ASP A 286 7.28 -0.03 -5.97
CA ASP A 286 6.02 0.73 -6.02
C ASP A 286 5.95 1.84 -4.95
N SER A 287 6.67 1.70 -3.82
CA SER A 287 6.56 2.57 -2.65
C SER A 287 7.87 3.23 -2.22
N HIS A 288 9.04 2.70 -2.63
CA HIS A 288 10.34 3.16 -2.14
C HIS A 288 11.39 3.23 -3.24
N ILE A 289 12.42 4.02 -2.97
CA ILE A 289 13.65 4.12 -3.77
C ILE A 289 14.80 3.60 -2.91
N LEU A 290 15.64 2.75 -3.47
CA LEU A 290 16.88 2.27 -2.85
C LEU A 290 18.07 2.76 -3.67
N LEU A 291 18.93 3.56 -3.03
CA LEU A 291 20.11 4.20 -3.62
C LEU A 291 21.37 3.50 -3.14
N SER A 292 22.28 3.20 -4.06
CA SER A 292 23.66 2.82 -3.75
C SER A 292 24.50 4.07 -3.47
N ASP A 293 24.98 4.24 -2.23
CA ASP A 293 25.85 5.36 -1.86
C ASP A 293 27.07 4.88 -1.08
N ARG A 294 28.26 4.97 -1.69
CA ARG A 294 29.55 4.53 -1.10
C ARG A 294 29.45 3.15 -0.46
N SER A 295 29.59 3.07 0.86
CA SER A 295 29.51 1.82 1.65
C SER A 295 28.09 1.44 2.08
N ASN A 296 27.08 2.27 1.77
CA ASN A 296 25.72 2.10 2.24
C ASN A 296 24.70 1.98 1.12
N LEU A 297 23.56 1.38 1.43
CA LEU A 297 22.29 1.57 0.72
C LEU A 297 21.46 2.58 1.49
N ILE A 298 20.81 3.49 0.77
CA ILE A 298 19.89 4.48 1.36
C ILE A 298 18.49 4.18 0.84
N LEU A 299 17.62 3.78 1.74
CA LEU A 299 16.20 3.51 1.48
C LEU A 299 15.37 4.74 1.83
N LYS A 300 14.51 5.16 0.91
CA LYS A 300 13.59 6.28 1.12
C LYS A 300 12.23 5.95 0.54
N LYS A 301 11.16 6.34 1.23
CA LYS A 301 9.80 6.26 0.69
C LYS A 301 9.66 7.24 -0.48
N LYS A 302 9.00 6.80 -1.56
CA LYS A 302 8.65 7.69 -2.66
C LYS A 302 7.73 8.79 -2.11
N SER A 303 8.16 10.04 -2.21
CA SER A 303 7.25 11.18 -2.12
C SER A 303 6.46 11.24 -3.42
N GLN A 304 5.23 11.72 -3.39
CA GLN A 304 4.58 12.17 -4.62
C GLN A 304 5.52 13.22 -5.22
N GLU A 305 6.01 12.99 -6.44
CA GLU A 305 6.77 13.99 -7.15
C GLU A 305 5.82 15.19 -7.38
N PHE A 306 6.05 16.25 -6.62
CA PHE A 306 5.47 17.51 -6.94
C PHE A 306 6.29 18.10 -8.09
N ASP A 307 5.88 17.81 -9.32
CA ASP A 307 6.27 18.59 -10.51
C ASP A 307 5.60 19.98 -10.46
N GLU A 308 5.37 20.48 -9.25
CA GLU A 308 4.66 21.72 -9.04
C GLU A 308 5.55 22.91 -9.39
N ILE A 309 5.08 23.62 -10.39
CA ILE A 309 5.53 24.98 -10.68
C ILE A 309 4.79 25.91 -9.72
N ILE A 310 5.52 26.42 -8.72
CA ILE A 310 4.95 27.27 -7.70
C ILE A 310 5.23 28.72 -8.03
N LYS A 311 4.18 29.53 -8.12
CA LYS A 311 4.28 30.96 -8.37
C LYS A 311 4.59 31.70 -7.07
N VAL A 312 5.72 32.40 -7.04
CA VAL A 312 6.18 33.19 -5.90
C VAL A 312 5.85 34.67 -6.16
N GLY A 313 4.87 35.17 -5.43
CA GLY A 313 4.45 36.58 -5.52
C GLY A 313 5.42 37.53 -4.80
N LYS A 314 5.14 38.87 -4.86
CA LYS A 314 5.97 39.92 -4.24
C LYS A 314 6.09 39.80 -2.70
N LYS A 315 5.22 39.03 -2.03
CA LYS A 315 5.27 38.78 -0.57
C LYS A 315 6.01 37.51 -0.20
N GLY A 316 6.51 36.74 -1.19
CA GLY A 316 7.08 35.43 -0.96
C GLY A 316 6.04 34.29 -0.85
N ILE A 317 6.43 33.18 -0.22
CA ILE A 317 5.59 31.98 0.03
C ILE A 317 6.02 31.31 1.34
N ASP A 318 5.09 30.57 1.96
CA ASP A 318 5.38 29.78 3.17
C ASP A 318 5.61 28.28 2.89
N ASN A 319 5.08 27.76 1.79
CA ASN A 319 5.20 26.35 1.39
C ASN A 319 5.61 26.22 -0.09
N PRO A 320 6.41 25.20 -0.49
CA PRO A 320 6.98 24.09 0.29
C PRO A 320 8.25 24.46 1.07
N ILE A 321 8.81 25.62 0.80
CA ILE A 321 9.90 26.25 1.56
C ILE A 321 9.51 27.71 1.82
N LYS A 322 9.91 28.22 2.96
CA LYS A 322 9.58 29.59 3.30
C LYS A 322 10.53 30.55 2.59
N ILE A 323 10.00 31.34 1.67
CA ILE A 323 10.70 32.39 0.94
C ILE A 323 10.07 33.73 1.31
N ASN A 324 10.87 34.63 1.85
CA ASN A 324 10.48 36.03 2.13
C ASN A 324 11.05 36.95 1.07
N ILE A 325 10.26 37.92 0.62
CA ILE A 325 10.68 38.91 -0.36
C ILE A 325 10.43 40.33 0.21
N GLU A 326 11.50 41.09 0.31
CA GLU A 326 11.47 42.47 0.76
C GLU A 326 11.83 43.40 -0.40
N ILE A 327 11.06 44.49 -0.58
CA ILE A 327 11.30 45.51 -1.59
C ILE A 327 11.74 46.78 -0.88
N GLY A 328 12.91 47.32 -1.25
CA GLY A 328 13.52 48.47 -0.61
C GLY A 328 14.92 48.73 -1.18
N ASP A 329 15.67 49.62 -0.59
CA ASP A 329 17.07 49.83 -0.94
C ASP A 329 17.97 49.03 0.01
N PHE A 330 18.76 48.14 -0.57
CA PHE A 330 19.63 47.24 0.18
C PHE A 330 21.07 47.34 -0.26
N GLU A 331 21.97 47.33 0.72
CA GLU A 331 23.40 47.01 0.47
C GLU A 331 23.58 45.50 0.54
N ALA A 332 24.02 44.91 -0.55
CA ALA A 332 24.12 43.47 -0.68
C ALA A 332 25.37 42.94 0.02
N LYS A 333 25.17 42.02 0.97
CA LYS A 333 26.22 41.13 1.49
C LYS A 333 25.90 39.71 1.02
N PHE A 334 26.86 39.09 0.32
CA PHE A 334 26.68 37.72 -0.12
C PHE A 334 26.41 36.80 1.06
N ASN A 335 25.29 36.10 0.99
CA ASN A 335 24.91 35.04 1.94
C ASN A 335 24.24 33.92 1.14
N HIS A 336 24.44 32.65 1.55
CA HIS A 336 23.78 31.51 0.91
C HIS A 336 22.28 31.54 1.10
N LYS A 337 21.78 32.14 2.19
CA LYS A 337 20.35 32.19 2.53
C LYS A 337 19.63 33.41 1.93
N SER A 338 20.36 34.36 1.35
CA SER A 338 19.78 35.59 0.83
C SER A 338 20.35 35.93 -0.52
N ILE A 339 19.51 36.37 -1.42
CA ILE A 339 19.94 36.98 -2.68
C ILE A 339 19.43 38.43 -2.82
N PHE A 340 20.21 39.25 -3.52
CA PHE A 340 19.97 40.66 -3.74
C PHE A 340 19.91 40.93 -5.24
N ILE A 341 18.76 41.43 -5.73
CA ILE A 341 18.49 41.60 -7.16
C ILE A 341 17.87 42.96 -7.45
N SER A 342 17.91 43.41 -8.71
CA SER A 342 17.24 44.61 -9.16
C SER A 342 15.79 44.34 -9.55
N LYS A 343 14.86 45.22 -9.19
CA LYS A 343 13.45 45.14 -9.55
C LYS A 343 13.24 45.14 -11.08
N ASP A 344 14.11 45.84 -11.82
CA ASP A 344 14.01 46.00 -13.27
C ASP A 344 14.44 44.74 -14.04
N GLU A 345 15.12 43.78 -13.36
CA GLU A 345 15.66 42.56 -13.99
C GLU A 345 14.76 41.33 -13.78
N VAL A 346 13.71 41.44 -12.97
CA VAL A 346 12.82 40.31 -12.68
C VAL A 346 11.36 40.66 -12.91
N LYS A 347 10.63 39.66 -13.40
CA LYS A 347 9.19 39.74 -13.63
C LYS A 347 8.46 38.83 -12.65
N PHE A 348 7.60 39.45 -11.83
CA PHE A 348 6.72 38.67 -10.93
C PHE A 348 5.49 38.14 -11.68
N PRO A 349 4.97 36.92 -11.30
CA PRO A 349 5.49 36.08 -10.23
C PRO A 349 6.78 35.35 -10.64
N LEU A 350 7.73 35.22 -9.70
CA LEU A 350 8.85 34.28 -9.85
C LEU A 350 8.35 32.85 -9.80
N ILE A 351 9.16 31.92 -10.28
CA ILE A 351 8.81 30.50 -10.36
C ILE A 351 9.75 29.68 -9.46
N LEU A 352 9.20 28.95 -8.51
CA LEU A 352 9.92 27.96 -7.72
C LEU A 352 9.61 26.58 -8.29
N ARG A 353 10.66 25.86 -8.74
CA ARG A 353 10.52 24.53 -9.34
C ARG A 353 11.72 23.64 -9.07
N LYS A 354 11.58 22.36 -9.37
CA LYS A 354 12.69 21.42 -9.38
C LYS A 354 13.54 21.53 -10.65
N PHE A 355 14.72 20.91 -10.58
CA PHE A 355 15.66 20.85 -11.70
C PHE A 355 15.06 20.19 -12.94
N ARG A 356 15.35 20.76 -14.11
CA ARG A 356 15.03 20.19 -15.43
C ARG A 356 16.32 19.96 -16.23
N LYS A 357 16.30 18.91 -17.06
CA LYS A 357 17.43 18.63 -17.94
C LYS A 357 17.66 19.81 -18.89
N GLY A 358 18.90 20.33 -18.90
CA GLY A 358 19.26 21.49 -19.70
C GLY A 358 19.35 22.79 -18.90
N ASP A 359 18.89 22.85 -17.65
CA ASP A 359 19.01 24.04 -16.81
C ASP A 359 20.46 24.48 -16.66
N ILE A 360 20.65 25.79 -16.84
CA ILE A 360 21.95 26.49 -16.73
C ILE A 360 21.90 27.61 -15.71
N ILE A 361 23.04 27.91 -15.13
CA ILE A 361 23.25 29.06 -14.27
C ILE A 361 24.61 29.73 -14.63
N TYR A 362 24.76 31.03 -14.40
CA TYR A 362 26.01 31.75 -14.45
C TYR A 362 26.49 32.01 -13.01
N PRO A 363 27.23 31.07 -12.37
CA PRO A 363 27.48 31.14 -10.94
C PRO A 363 28.29 32.39 -10.58
N LEU A 364 27.91 33.06 -9.49
CA LEU A 364 28.69 34.21 -8.95
C LEU A 364 30.10 33.72 -8.60
N GLY A 365 31.13 34.50 -9.03
CA GLY A 365 32.53 34.18 -8.85
C GLY A 365 33.15 33.27 -9.93
N MET A 366 32.40 32.85 -10.96
CA MET A 366 32.91 32.09 -12.09
C MET A 366 32.73 32.78 -13.43
N LYS A 367 33.65 32.53 -14.38
CA LYS A 367 33.50 32.97 -15.77
C LYS A 367 32.70 31.91 -16.55
N GLY A 368 31.64 32.38 -17.26
CA GLY A 368 30.85 31.52 -18.15
C GLY A 368 29.61 30.90 -17.50
N LYS A 369 28.91 30.05 -18.28
CA LYS A 369 27.73 29.29 -17.89
C LYS A 369 28.10 27.92 -17.40
N LYS A 370 27.27 27.32 -16.52
CA LYS A 370 27.42 25.99 -16.01
C LYS A 370 26.09 25.26 -16.02
N LEU A 371 26.04 24.02 -16.50
CA LEU A 371 24.86 23.17 -16.33
C LEU A 371 24.64 22.89 -14.84
N ILE A 372 23.39 23.00 -14.37
CA ILE A 372 23.02 22.72 -12.97
C ILE A 372 23.33 21.28 -12.62
N SER A 373 23.12 20.32 -13.55
CA SER A 373 23.53 18.93 -13.38
C SER A 373 25.02 18.76 -13.09
N LYS A 374 25.89 19.58 -13.77
CA LYS A 374 27.33 19.60 -13.52
C LYS A 374 27.66 20.27 -12.18
N TYR A 375 26.95 21.34 -11.84
CA TYR A 375 27.08 21.98 -10.54
C TYR A 375 26.79 20.99 -9.40
N TYR A 376 25.67 20.26 -9.46
CA TYR A 376 25.32 19.25 -8.46
C TYR A 376 26.39 18.14 -8.34
N LYS A 377 27.00 17.73 -9.47
CA LYS A 377 28.07 16.73 -9.48
C LYS A 377 29.32 17.27 -8.78
N ASP A 378 29.72 18.50 -9.06
CA ASP A 378 30.91 19.12 -8.48
C ASP A 378 30.74 19.37 -6.98
N GLN A 379 29.51 19.68 -6.52
CA GLN A 379 29.17 19.76 -5.10
C GLN A 379 28.98 18.39 -4.42
N LYS A 380 29.17 17.29 -5.15
CA LYS A 380 29.00 15.92 -4.68
C LYS A 380 27.63 15.67 -4.01
N MET A 381 26.59 16.39 -4.47
CA MET A 381 25.23 16.22 -3.96
C MET A 381 24.74 14.80 -4.20
N SER A 382 24.13 14.19 -3.17
CA SER A 382 23.50 12.88 -3.29
C SER A 382 22.30 12.93 -4.26
N PHE A 383 21.83 11.77 -4.70
CA PHE A 383 20.64 11.68 -5.55
C PHE A 383 19.42 12.38 -4.89
N PHE A 384 19.18 12.12 -3.60
CA PHE A 384 18.06 12.70 -2.89
C PHE A 384 18.21 14.21 -2.64
N ASP A 385 19.43 14.69 -2.43
CA ASP A 385 19.66 16.14 -2.27
C ASP A 385 19.37 16.89 -3.56
N LYS A 386 19.73 16.30 -4.72
CA LYS A 386 19.39 16.84 -6.04
C LYS A 386 17.88 16.90 -6.27
N GLN A 387 17.11 15.86 -5.88
CA GLN A 387 15.65 15.86 -5.99
C GLN A 387 15.01 16.89 -5.04
N ASN A 388 15.57 17.05 -3.85
CA ASN A 388 15.02 18.01 -2.88
C ASN A 388 15.39 19.46 -3.19
N GLN A 389 16.44 19.70 -4.01
CA GLN A 389 16.91 21.05 -4.32
C GLN A 389 15.86 21.85 -5.10
N TRP A 390 15.54 23.03 -4.61
CA TRP A 390 14.67 23.99 -5.28
C TRP A 390 15.47 24.98 -6.11
N LEU A 391 14.91 25.38 -7.24
CA LEU A 391 15.41 26.43 -8.11
C LEU A 391 14.40 27.56 -8.14
N LEU A 392 14.86 28.79 -7.87
CA LEU A 392 14.07 30.00 -8.09
C LEU A 392 14.40 30.53 -9.49
N CYS A 393 13.37 30.78 -10.29
CA CYS A 393 13.50 31.17 -11.68
C CYS A 393 12.75 32.47 -11.96
N ASN A 394 13.32 33.27 -12.85
CA ASN A 394 12.63 34.36 -13.50
C ASN A 394 12.14 33.86 -14.86
N GLN A 395 10.84 33.56 -14.97
CA GLN A 395 10.28 32.81 -16.09
C GLN A 395 11.01 31.45 -16.23
N ASP A 396 11.70 31.18 -17.33
CA ASP A 396 12.45 29.96 -17.57
C ASP A 396 13.91 29.99 -17.10
N GLU A 397 14.45 31.18 -16.79
CA GLU A 397 15.85 31.33 -16.39
C GLU A 397 16.05 31.14 -14.89
N VAL A 398 16.99 30.26 -14.52
CA VAL A 398 17.35 30.04 -13.12
C VAL A 398 18.14 31.21 -12.59
N ILE A 399 17.60 31.87 -11.54
CA ILE A 399 18.25 32.99 -10.86
C ILE A 399 18.96 32.59 -9.58
N TRP A 400 18.48 31.49 -8.93
CA TRP A 400 19.04 31.01 -7.68
C TRP A 400 18.85 29.49 -7.51
N ILE A 401 19.93 28.79 -7.25
CA ILE A 401 19.86 27.45 -6.62
C ILE A 401 19.66 27.74 -5.15
N VAL A 402 18.44 27.58 -4.66
CA VAL A 402 17.99 28.09 -3.35
C VAL A 402 18.87 27.56 -2.23
N GLY A 403 19.41 28.46 -1.43
CA GLY A 403 20.33 28.11 -0.34
C GLY A 403 21.77 27.80 -0.77
N GLU A 404 22.08 27.82 -2.08
CA GLU A 404 23.37 27.42 -2.61
C GLU A 404 24.04 28.53 -3.42
N ARG A 405 23.66 28.76 -4.67
CA ARG A 405 24.38 29.62 -5.60
C ARG A 405 23.43 30.50 -6.40
N VAL A 406 23.77 31.79 -6.45
CA VAL A 406 23.04 32.80 -7.23
C VAL A 406 23.63 32.93 -8.62
N ASP A 407 22.79 33.29 -9.62
CA ASP A 407 23.21 33.69 -10.94
C ASP A 407 23.78 35.13 -10.92
N ARG A 408 25.02 35.30 -11.41
CA ARG A 408 25.69 36.59 -11.38
C ARG A 408 25.01 37.68 -12.21
N ARG A 409 24.19 37.32 -13.19
CA ARG A 409 23.48 38.27 -14.05
C ARG A 409 22.42 39.06 -13.26
N TYR A 410 21.86 38.41 -12.24
CA TYR A 410 20.82 38.98 -11.37
C TYR A 410 21.33 39.53 -10.05
N PHE A 411 22.51 39.13 -9.59
CA PHE A 411 23.08 39.59 -8.32
C PHE A 411 23.60 41.02 -8.40
N LYS A 412 23.20 41.89 -7.46
CA LYS A 412 23.67 43.28 -7.33
C LYS A 412 24.47 43.45 -6.05
N SER A 413 25.70 43.92 -6.18
CA SER A 413 26.62 44.11 -5.05
C SER A 413 26.51 45.46 -4.34
N LYS A 414 26.00 46.53 -5.00
CA LYS A 414 26.01 47.89 -4.46
C LYS A 414 24.64 48.53 -4.24
N LYS A 415 23.67 48.28 -5.11
CA LYS A 415 22.28 48.80 -5.00
C LYS A 415 21.33 47.68 -5.45
N ALA A 416 20.69 47.05 -4.54
CA ALA A 416 19.63 46.12 -4.82
C ALA A 416 18.29 46.68 -4.36
N SER A 417 17.24 46.47 -5.15
CA SER A 417 15.88 46.90 -4.80
C SER A 417 14.98 45.77 -4.32
N ILE A 418 15.47 44.55 -4.34
CA ILE A 418 14.76 43.38 -3.83
C ILE A 418 15.76 42.49 -3.07
N LYS A 419 15.38 42.08 -1.87
CA LYS A 419 16.04 41.03 -1.07
C LYS A 419 15.12 39.82 -1.00
N ILE A 420 15.65 38.60 -1.27
CA ILE A 420 14.92 37.35 -1.19
C ILE A 420 15.66 36.45 -0.21
N ASP A 421 14.98 36.03 0.86
CA ASP A 421 15.51 35.18 1.90
C ASP A 421 14.83 33.78 1.86
N VAL A 422 15.61 32.72 2.14
CA VAL A 422 15.09 31.39 2.49
C VAL A 422 15.27 31.16 3.99
N LEU A 423 14.19 30.80 4.68
CA LEU A 423 14.12 30.65 6.14
C LEU A 423 14.07 29.18 6.57
#